data_331a0767af831673a53196d6463489ca
#
_entry.id   331a0767af831673a53196d6463489ca
#
_cell.length_a   1.000
_cell.length_b   1.000
_cell.length_c   1.000
_cell.angle_alpha   90.00
_cell.angle_beta   90.00
_cell.angle_gamma   90.00
#
_symmetry.space_group_name_H-M   'P 1'
#
loop_
_entity.id
_entity.type
_entity.pdbx_description
1 polymer ?
#
loop_
_entity_poly.entity_id
_entity_poly.type
_entity_poly.pdbx_seq_one_letter_code
_entity_poly.pdbx_strand_id
1 'polypeptide(L)'
;MFGLFIREGDDAGNKCVAKNDPHERVGIVCKKEGRYNVVEYSELSETVATMRHENGDLVFSAGFICNLYYTVDFLRTKCCPEKLPLLYHIAHKAIPYHDAAQKTMVKPKQPNGVTMESFIFDVFPFSEKMGCVM
;
A
#
# COMPACT_ATOMS: atom_id res chain seq x y z
N MET A 1 -16.61 5.81 10.44
CA MET A 1 -15.82 4.78 9.74
C MET A 1 -16.07 3.38 10.29
N PHE A 2 -15.65 3.00 11.50
CA PHE A 2 -15.81 1.62 12.02
C PHE A 2 -17.24 1.13 12.04
N GLY A 3 -18.20 1.95 12.52
CA GLY A 3 -19.61 1.57 12.54
C GLY A 3 -20.18 1.26 11.15
N LEU A 4 -19.68 1.89 10.10
CA LEU A 4 -20.06 1.58 8.73
C LEU A 4 -19.55 0.17 8.34
N PHE A 5 -18.28 -0.12 8.54
CA PHE A 5 -17.69 -1.42 8.20
C PHE A 5 -18.35 -2.58 8.95
N ILE A 6 -18.64 -2.37 10.26
CA ILE A 6 -19.35 -3.36 11.07
C ILE A 6 -20.77 -3.60 10.53
N ARG A 7 -21.50 -2.54 10.20
CA ARG A 7 -22.86 -2.63 9.66
C ARG A 7 -22.90 -3.36 8.33
N GLU A 8 -21.93 -3.08 7.46
CA GLU A 8 -21.82 -3.73 6.15
C GLU A 8 -21.28 -5.16 6.23
N GLY A 9 -20.75 -5.58 7.37
CA GLY A 9 -20.13 -6.90 7.54
C GLY A 9 -18.81 -7.04 6.82
N ASP A 10 -18.04 -5.95 6.74
CA ASP A 10 -16.70 -5.96 6.16
C ASP A 10 -15.72 -6.64 7.12
N ASP A 11 -14.84 -7.51 6.61
CA ASP A 11 -13.79 -8.17 7.39
C ASP A 11 -12.50 -7.35 7.43
N ALA A 12 -12.30 -6.50 6.42
CA ALA A 12 -11.23 -5.50 6.35
C ALA A 12 -11.79 -4.16 5.86
N GLY A 13 -11.04 -3.09 6.06
CA GLY A 13 -11.43 -1.78 5.54
C GLY A 13 -10.34 -0.74 5.70
N ASN A 14 -10.46 0.34 4.97
CA ASN A 14 -9.58 1.46 5.11
C ASN A 14 -10.28 2.81 4.86
N LYS A 15 -9.65 3.85 5.40
CA LYS A 15 -9.94 5.22 5.00
C LYS A 15 -8.91 5.65 3.98
N CYS A 16 -9.39 6.20 2.88
CA CYS A 16 -8.58 6.78 1.81
C CYS A 16 -8.74 8.30 1.76
N VAL A 17 -7.88 8.93 1.01
CA VAL A 17 -8.03 10.32 0.54
C VAL A 17 -8.11 10.32 -0.98
N ALA A 18 -8.86 11.26 -1.53
CA ALA A 18 -8.90 11.40 -2.98
C ALA A 18 -7.57 11.97 -3.48
N LYS A 19 -6.90 11.25 -4.40
CA LYS A 19 -5.77 11.78 -5.15
C LYS A 19 -6.27 12.75 -6.21
N ASN A 20 -5.64 13.90 -6.28
CA ASN A 20 -5.90 14.90 -7.32
C ASN A 20 -4.77 14.94 -8.37
N ASP A 21 -3.55 14.65 -7.94
CA ASP A 21 -2.37 14.57 -8.81
C ASP A 21 -1.94 13.09 -8.98
N PRO A 22 -1.78 12.61 -10.23
CA PRO A 22 -1.33 11.25 -10.50
C PRO A 22 0.04 10.93 -9.87
N HIS A 23 0.89 11.95 -9.65
CA HIS A 23 2.25 11.79 -9.11
C HIS A 23 2.35 11.95 -7.60
N GLU A 24 1.24 12.09 -6.89
CA GLU A 24 1.26 12.03 -5.42
C GLU A 24 1.86 10.71 -4.95
N ARG A 25 2.80 10.80 -4.01
CA ARG A 25 3.56 9.65 -3.48
C ARG A 25 2.77 8.90 -2.40
N VAL A 26 1.59 8.44 -2.78
CA VAL A 26 0.73 7.58 -1.96
C VAL A 26 0.32 6.36 -2.78
N GLY A 27 0.29 5.20 -2.15
CA GLY A 27 -0.25 3.98 -2.74
C GLY A 27 -1.73 4.16 -3.06
N ILE A 28 -2.26 3.34 -3.94
CA ILE A 28 -3.69 3.33 -4.28
C ILE A 28 -4.34 2.03 -3.86
N VAL A 29 -5.54 2.14 -3.31
CA VAL A 29 -6.40 0.99 -3.05
C VAL A 29 -7.18 0.67 -4.31
N CYS A 30 -7.09 -0.57 -4.75
CA CYS A 30 -7.77 -1.02 -5.97
C CYS A 30 -8.15 -2.51 -5.90
N LYS A 31 -8.82 -2.98 -6.93
CA LYS A 31 -8.97 -4.42 -7.17
C LYS A 31 -8.05 -4.84 -8.31
N LYS A 32 -7.20 -5.83 -8.05
CA LYS A 32 -6.36 -6.50 -9.04
C LYS A 32 -6.81 -7.96 -9.11
N GLU A 33 -7.22 -8.39 -10.31
CA GLU A 33 -7.74 -9.75 -10.53
C GLU A 33 -8.89 -10.13 -9.57
N GLY A 34 -9.77 -9.16 -9.31
CA GLY A 34 -10.92 -9.32 -8.42
C GLY A 34 -10.60 -9.28 -6.92
N ARG A 35 -9.33 -9.18 -6.51
CA ARG A 35 -8.88 -9.12 -5.12
C ARG A 35 -8.50 -7.69 -4.73
N TYR A 36 -8.72 -7.36 -3.46
CA TYR A 36 -8.32 -6.05 -2.93
C TYR A 36 -6.79 -5.98 -2.78
N ASN A 37 -6.23 -4.85 -3.18
CA ASN A 37 -4.80 -4.61 -3.13
C ASN A 37 -4.51 -3.14 -2.83
N VAL A 38 -3.33 -2.88 -2.31
CA VAL A 38 -2.69 -1.57 -2.40
C VAL A 38 -1.53 -1.70 -3.40
N VAL A 39 -1.50 -0.83 -4.37
CA VAL A 39 -0.38 -0.72 -5.32
C VAL A 39 0.39 0.54 -4.95
N GLU A 40 1.67 0.37 -4.63
CA GLU A 40 2.53 1.49 -4.27
C GLU A 40 2.77 2.41 -5.47
N TYR A 41 2.92 3.70 -5.20
CA TYR A 41 3.15 4.71 -6.26
C TYR A 41 4.38 4.41 -7.13
N SER A 42 5.38 3.74 -6.56
CA SER A 42 6.60 3.33 -7.27
C SER A 42 6.40 2.13 -8.21
N GLU A 43 5.29 1.41 -8.06
CA GLU A 43 4.93 0.24 -8.85
C GLU A 43 3.89 0.57 -9.94
N LEU A 44 3.28 1.76 -9.87
CA LEU A 44 2.32 2.22 -10.86
C LEU A 44 3.01 2.65 -12.15
N SER A 45 2.55 2.09 -13.28
CA SER A 45 2.96 2.63 -14.58
C SER A 45 2.34 4.01 -14.81
N GLU A 46 3.03 4.86 -15.55
CA GLU A 46 2.55 6.20 -15.91
C GLU A 46 1.16 6.17 -16.57
N THR A 47 0.95 5.21 -17.46
CA THR A 47 -0.34 5.02 -18.14
C THR A 47 -1.48 4.79 -17.15
N VAL A 48 -1.27 3.95 -16.14
CA VAL A 48 -2.29 3.65 -15.12
C VAL A 48 -2.47 4.83 -14.16
N ALA A 49 -1.37 5.46 -13.73
CA ALA A 49 -1.43 6.59 -12.81
C ALA A 49 -2.22 7.77 -13.37
N THR A 50 -2.11 8.01 -14.67
CA THR A 50 -2.73 9.17 -15.35
C THR A 50 -4.11 8.90 -15.95
N MET A 51 -4.64 7.67 -15.84
CA MET A 51 -5.98 7.34 -16.33
C MET A 51 -7.06 8.19 -15.68
N ARG A 52 -7.96 8.75 -16.52
CA ARG A 52 -9.05 9.60 -16.07
C ARG A 52 -10.38 9.12 -16.60
N HIS A 53 -11.42 9.35 -15.81
CA HIS A 53 -12.81 9.28 -16.25
C HIS A 53 -13.15 10.41 -17.20
N GLU A 54 -14.31 10.35 -17.87
CA GLU A 54 -14.80 11.40 -18.77
C GLU A 54 -14.98 12.77 -18.07
N ASN A 55 -15.26 12.76 -16.75
CA ASN A 55 -15.39 13.97 -15.94
C ASN A 55 -14.04 14.58 -15.53
N GLY A 56 -12.92 13.97 -15.92
CA GLY A 56 -11.56 14.44 -15.63
C GLY A 56 -10.94 13.89 -14.31
N ASP A 57 -11.70 13.21 -13.47
CA ASP A 57 -11.18 12.63 -12.22
C ASP A 57 -10.28 11.44 -12.50
N LEU A 58 -9.30 11.21 -11.62
CA LEU A 58 -8.44 10.03 -11.71
C LEU A 58 -9.25 8.74 -11.48
N VAL A 59 -9.07 7.75 -12.35
CA VAL A 59 -9.68 6.42 -12.20
C VAL A 59 -9.20 5.75 -10.92
N PHE A 60 -7.90 5.86 -10.65
CA PHE A 60 -7.26 5.32 -9.45
C PHE A 60 -6.98 6.44 -8.44
N SER A 61 -8.05 6.96 -7.82
CA SER A 61 -8.01 8.10 -6.92
C SER A 61 -8.00 7.75 -5.43
N ALA A 62 -8.25 6.49 -5.04
CA ALA A 62 -8.33 6.07 -3.64
C ALA A 62 -6.93 5.98 -3.00
N GLY A 63 -6.39 7.13 -2.57
CA GLY A 63 -5.08 7.24 -1.95
C GLY A 63 -5.04 6.57 -0.57
N PHE A 64 -4.10 5.65 -0.39
CA PHE A 64 -3.92 4.88 0.84
C PHE A 64 -3.14 5.68 1.89
N ILE A 65 -3.73 5.88 3.06
CA ILE A 65 -3.16 6.68 4.16
C ILE A 65 -2.90 5.88 5.43
N CYS A 66 -2.77 4.56 5.33
CA CYS A 66 -2.50 3.65 6.45
C CYS A 66 -3.53 3.72 7.58
N ASN A 67 -4.79 4.06 7.29
CA ASN A 67 -5.86 4.06 8.27
C ASN A 67 -6.76 2.84 8.06
N LEU A 68 -6.50 1.79 8.84
CA LEU A 68 -6.94 0.42 8.59
C LEU A 68 -7.96 -0.05 9.62
N TYR A 69 -8.85 -0.91 9.17
CA TYR A 69 -9.78 -1.67 9.98
C TYR A 69 -9.65 -3.16 9.63
N TYR A 70 -9.61 -4.01 10.66
CA TYR A 70 -9.70 -5.44 10.52
C TYR A 70 -10.58 -6.01 11.61
N THR A 71 -11.36 -7.03 11.29
CA THR A 71 -12.01 -7.83 12.33
C THR A 71 -10.98 -8.74 13.03
N VAL A 72 -11.23 -9.05 14.29
CA VAL A 72 -10.37 -9.98 15.02
C VAL A 72 -10.36 -11.38 14.38
N ASP A 73 -11.51 -11.79 13.84
CA ASP A 73 -11.61 -13.08 13.13
C ASP A 73 -10.79 -13.11 11.85
N PHE A 74 -10.80 -12.04 11.07
CA PHE A 74 -9.94 -11.92 9.89
C PHE A 74 -8.47 -12.07 10.28
N LEU A 75 -8.01 -11.34 11.29
CA LEU A 75 -6.63 -11.42 11.76
C LEU A 75 -6.27 -12.83 12.24
N ARG A 76 -7.13 -13.49 13.00
CA ARG A 76 -6.88 -14.85 13.51
C ARG A 76 -6.90 -15.91 12.42
N THR A 77 -7.78 -15.78 11.44
CA THR A 77 -8.00 -16.84 10.45
C THR A 77 -7.18 -16.68 9.18
N LYS A 78 -6.91 -15.47 8.77
CA LYS A 78 -6.24 -15.15 7.49
C LYS A 78 -4.80 -14.68 7.67
N CYS A 79 -4.47 -14.01 8.79
CA CYS A 79 -3.16 -13.40 9.01
C CYS A 79 -2.23 -14.23 9.92
N CYS A 80 -2.51 -15.53 10.10
CA CYS A 80 -1.60 -16.39 10.84
C CYS A 80 -0.37 -16.76 9.98
N PRO A 81 0.82 -16.90 10.59
CA PRO A 81 2.08 -17.12 9.85
C PRO A 81 2.06 -18.33 8.92
N GLU A 82 1.32 -19.39 9.27
CA GLU A 82 1.22 -20.59 8.47
C GLU A 82 0.39 -20.43 7.20
N LYS A 83 -0.44 -19.38 7.11
CA LYS A 83 -1.38 -19.16 6.01
C LYS A 83 -1.02 -17.95 5.16
N LEU A 84 -0.25 -17.02 5.72
CA LEU A 84 0.11 -15.77 5.05
C LEU A 84 1.46 -15.92 4.36
N PRO A 85 1.52 -16.07 3.03
CA PRO A 85 2.79 -15.94 2.33
C PRO A 85 3.24 -14.48 2.45
N LEU A 86 4.30 -14.24 3.21
CA LEU A 86 4.90 -12.91 3.30
C LEU A 86 5.49 -12.56 1.93
N LEU A 87 4.96 -11.51 1.34
CA LEU A 87 5.53 -10.89 0.16
C LEU A 87 6.58 -9.86 0.60
N TYR A 88 7.71 -9.86 -0.09
CA TYR A 88 8.73 -8.84 0.11
C TYR A 88 8.74 -7.91 -1.09
N HIS A 89 8.59 -6.62 -0.79
CA HIS A 89 8.73 -5.56 -1.77
C HIS A 89 10.18 -5.08 -1.78
N ILE A 90 10.73 -4.96 -2.97
CA ILE A 90 12.12 -4.53 -3.14
C ILE A 90 12.15 -3.02 -3.32
N ALA A 91 12.83 -2.32 -2.41
CA ALA A 91 13.00 -0.88 -2.47
C ALA A 91 14.48 -0.50 -2.61
N HIS A 92 14.82 0.19 -3.70
CA HIS A 92 16.16 0.75 -3.90
C HIS A 92 16.30 2.03 -3.07
N LYS A 93 17.28 2.05 -2.17
CA LYS A 93 17.49 3.14 -1.20
C LYS A 93 18.91 3.69 -1.27
N ALA A 94 19.04 4.99 -1.06
CA ALA A 94 20.30 5.64 -0.76
C ALA A 94 20.61 5.44 0.73
N ILE A 95 21.37 4.40 1.05
CA ILE A 95 21.64 3.95 2.42
C ILE A 95 22.92 4.63 2.91
N PRO A 96 22.85 5.46 3.97
CA PRO A 96 24.03 6.03 4.59
C PRO A 96 24.95 4.94 5.14
N TYR A 97 26.26 5.11 4.98
CA TYR A 97 27.26 4.20 5.51
C TYR A 97 28.45 4.93 6.11
N HIS A 98 29.17 4.24 6.98
CA HIS A 98 30.41 4.76 7.55
C HIS A 98 31.57 4.40 6.66
N ASP A 99 32.28 5.43 6.15
CA ASP A 99 33.54 5.23 5.42
C ASP A 99 34.68 5.10 6.46
N ALA A 100 35.24 3.91 6.54
CA ALA A 100 36.30 3.61 7.51
C ALA A 100 37.63 4.33 7.19
N ALA A 101 37.91 4.62 5.93
CA ALA A 101 39.13 5.33 5.51
C ALA A 101 39.03 6.82 5.82
N GLN A 102 37.88 7.42 5.57
CA GLN A 102 37.63 8.84 5.82
C GLN A 102 37.10 9.11 7.24
N LYS A 103 36.73 8.06 7.99
CA LYS A 103 36.14 8.13 9.36
C LYS A 103 34.91 9.04 9.41
N THR A 104 34.08 9.07 8.35
CA THR A 104 32.91 9.92 8.24
C THR A 104 31.70 9.12 7.79
N MET A 105 30.48 9.66 8.10
CA MET A 105 29.25 9.15 7.53
C MET A 105 29.03 9.72 6.15
N VAL A 106 28.91 8.83 5.16
CA VAL A 106 28.61 9.16 3.77
C VAL A 106 27.11 8.99 3.54
N LYS A 107 26.46 10.02 3.00
CA LYS A 107 25.06 9.97 2.53
C LYS A 107 25.06 9.94 1.01
N PRO A 108 24.83 8.79 0.38
CA PRO A 108 24.84 8.68 -1.07
C PRO A 108 23.72 9.53 -1.71
N LYS A 109 24.02 10.10 -2.87
CA LYS A 109 23.00 10.81 -3.67
C LYS A 109 22.19 9.89 -4.57
N GLN A 110 22.68 8.69 -4.81
CA GLN A 110 22.05 7.67 -5.63
C GLN A 110 21.82 6.40 -4.79
N PRO A 111 20.82 5.58 -5.12
CA PRO A 111 20.61 4.29 -4.48
C PRO A 111 21.88 3.42 -4.55
N ASN A 112 22.33 2.92 -3.41
CA ASN A 112 23.50 2.07 -3.26
C ASN A 112 23.18 0.74 -2.58
N GLY A 113 21.93 0.50 -2.25
CA GLY A 113 21.48 -0.72 -1.60
C GLY A 113 20.00 -0.98 -1.83
N VAL A 114 19.58 -2.14 -1.35
CA VAL A 114 18.21 -2.64 -1.46
C VAL A 114 17.72 -2.96 -0.06
N THR A 115 16.49 -2.54 0.26
CA THR A 115 15.74 -3.01 1.42
C THR A 115 14.62 -3.93 0.97
N MET A 116 14.35 -4.96 1.76
CA MET A 116 13.16 -5.78 1.61
C MET A 116 12.15 -5.32 2.66
N GLU A 117 10.97 -4.92 2.19
CA GLU A 117 9.90 -4.39 3.01
C GLU A 117 8.67 -5.31 2.89
N SER A 118 7.95 -5.51 3.97
CA SER A 118 6.63 -6.14 3.97
C SER A 118 5.62 -5.15 4.53
N PHE A 119 4.42 -5.15 3.98
CA PHE A 119 3.42 -4.15 4.33
C PHE A 119 2.21 -4.77 5.01
N ILE A 120 1.65 -4.08 5.99
CA ILE A 120 0.47 -4.51 6.72
C ILE A 120 -0.77 -4.67 5.80
N PHE A 121 -0.77 -4.05 4.64
CA PHE A 121 -1.85 -4.16 3.66
C PHE A 121 -1.69 -5.34 2.68
N ASP A 122 -0.58 -6.08 2.72
CA ASP A 122 -0.40 -7.30 1.91
C ASP A 122 -1.40 -8.40 2.27
N VAL A 123 -2.14 -8.21 3.35
CA VAL A 123 -3.24 -9.09 3.77
C VAL A 123 -4.57 -8.78 3.04
N PHE A 124 -4.71 -7.66 2.36
CA PHE A 124 -5.96 -7.27 1.69
C PHE A 124 -6.47 -8.27 0.65
N PRO A 125 -5.61 -8.95 -0.14
CA PRO A 125 -6.07 -9.97 -1.09
C PRO A 125 -6.80 -11.17 -0.46
N PHE A 126 -6.66 -11.35 0.86
CA PHE A 126 -7.33 -12.43 1.61
C PHE A 126 -8.68 -12.01 2.21
N SER A 127 -9.03 -10.72 2.12
CA SER A 127 -10.33 -10.19 2.51
C SER A 127 -11.41 -10.67 1.55
N GLU A 128 -12.53 -11.12 2.11
CA GLU A 128 -13.72 -11.51 1.36
C GLU A 128 -14.59 -10.30 1.06
N LYS A 129 -14.65 -9.35 2.00
CA LYS A 129 -15.40 -8.12 1.85
C LYS A 129 -14.67 -6.96 2.54
N MET A 130 -14.20 -6.02 1.73
CA MET A 130 -13.45 -4.86 2.21
C MET A 130 -14.17 -3.55 1.90
N GLY A 131 -14.36 -2.75 2.95
CA GLY A 131 -14.87 -1.40 2.82
C GLY A 131 -13.77 -0.37 2.53
N CYS A 132 -14.10 0.64 1.74
CA CYS A 132 -13.26 1.80 1.51
C CYS A 132 -14.09 3.07 1.71
N VAL A 133 -13.58 4.00 2.52
CA VAL A 133 -14.21 5.30 2.79
C VAL A 133 -13.23 6.41 2.41
N MET A 134 -13.68 7.32 1.58
CA MET A 134 -12.96 8.56 1.23
C MET A 134 -13.57 9.77 1.91
#